data_c2876dc854ba843b8eeae3b957d57996
#
_entry.id   c2876dc854ba843b8eeae3b957d57996
#
_cell.length_a   1.000
_cell.length_b   1.000
_cell.length_c   1.000
_cell.angle_alpha   90.00
_cell.angle_beta   90.00
_cell.angle_gamma   90.00
#
_symmetry.space_group_name_H-M   'P 1'
#
loop_
_entity.id
_entity.type
_entity.pdbx_description
1 polymer ?
#
loop_
_entity_poly.entity_id
_entity_poly.type
_entity_poly.pdbx_seq_one_letter_code
_entity_poly.pdbx_strand_id
1 'polypeptide(L)'
;MRIIARLLTVVTQSAFLLVFFMTNAHAVITVTDEYGEHSFEQAPQRVVALNWDILEQVLALNVEPIAAPNLPGYRQWVVNPTAPESIEDIGTRAEPNLEKIASLKPDVILAASPQQDLIPLLKQIAPVIYLPNFSENEAAAETAIRHFRTLGKLFNKEALAEQKLTQLDTSFEQMRQRIRHYYSEPLSVLVMRFSTPNTVFLATENSTTDYVARKLGLHAPIKEAPRAWGVKQDRINRLQNLQNSYVLYVQPFPEERKLKDSPLWQAMPFVKKQRVNSVRAVWAYGGAMSLQYTAEAITDSLIELAPKQ
;
A
#
# COMPACT_ATOMS: atom_id res chain seq x y z
N MET A 1 16.24 -44.12 -61.11
CA MET A 1 16.69 -42.81 -60.50
C MET A 1 15.64 -41.71 -60.43
N ARG A 2 14.65 -41.58 -61.31
CA ARG A 2 13.64 -40.47 -61.26
C ARG A 2 12.51 -40.68 -60.24
N ILE A 3 12.25 -41.86 -59.72
CA ILE A 3 11.17 -42.16 -58.78
C ILE A 3 11.62 -41.84 -57.32
N ILE A 4 12.90 -42.10 -57.00
CA ILE A 4 13.46 -41.84 -55.66
C ILE A 4 13.60 -40.36 -55.39
N ALA A 5 13.87 -39.53 -56.39
CA ALA A 5 13.97 -38.05 -56.23
C ALA A 5 12.62 -37.37 -55.94
N ARG A 6 11.48 -37.95 -56.42
CA ARG A 6 10.14 -37.41 -56.14
C ARG A 6 9.61 -37.78 -54.75
N LEU A 7 10.02 -38.91 -54.19
CA LEU A 7 9.65 -39.30 -52.82
C LEU A 7 10.40 -38.43 -51.76
N LEU A 8 11.66 -38.07 -52.00
CA LEU A 8 12.40 -37.20 -51.07
C LEU A 8 11.86 -35.78 -51.06
N THR A 9 11.35 -35.24 -52.18
CA THR A 9 10.82 -33.86 -52.27
C THR A 9 9.46 -33.75 -51.57
N VAL A 10 8.65 -34.79 -51.56
CA VAL A 10 7.33 -34.78 -50.86
C VAL A 10 7.52 -34.90 -49.34
N VAL A 11 8.50 -35.68 -48.87
CA VAL A 11 8.78 -35.82 -47.43
C VAL A 11 9.37 -34.52 -46.83
N THR A 12 10.21 -33.78 -47.58
CA THR A 12 10.77 -32.52 -47.11
C THR A 12 9.73 -31.39 -47.12
N GLN A 13 8.77 -31.36 -48.04
CA GLN A 13 7.69 -30.36 -48.00
C GLN A 13 6.67 -30.61 -46.89
N SER A 14 6.38 -31.85 -46.53
CA SER A 14 5.48 -32.20 -45.42
C SER A 14 6.12 -31.88 -44.04
N ALA A 15 7.45 -31.98 -43.92
CA ALA A 15 8.15 -31.61 -42.65
C ALA A 15 8.21 -30.09 -42.44
N PHE A 16 8.18 -29.29 -43.52
CA PHE A 16 8.21 -27.81 -43.39
C PHE A 16 6.84 -27.19 -43.06
N LEU A 17 5.73 -27.90 -43.28
CA LEU A 17 4.38 -27.40 -42.94
C LEU A 17 3.99 -27.66 -41.48
N LEU A 18 4.73 -28.50 -40.74
CA LEU A 18 4.42 -28.86 -39.36
C LEU A 18 5.06 -27.92 -38.31
N VAL A 19 5.87 -26.95 -38.73
CA VAL A 19 6.61 -26.05 -37.83
C VAL A 19 5.85 -24.73 -37.54
N PHE A 20 4.71 -24.46 -38.19
CA PHE A 20 4.08 -23.12 -38.13
C PHE A 20 2.80 -23.04 -37.31
N PHE A 21 2.46 -24.02 -36.48
CA PHE A 21 1.39 -23.93 -35.50
C PHE A 21 1.90 -24.11 -34.06
N MET A 22 2.97 -23.40 -33.67
CA MET A 22 3.12 -23.09 -32.27
C MET A 22 2.13 -21.94 -31.98
N THR A 23 0.88 -22.29 -31.75
CA THR A 23 -0.06 -21.40 -31.06
C THR A 23 0.60 -21.08 -29.74
N ASN A 24 1.02 -19.84 -29.54
CA ASN A 24 1.31 -19.31 -28.21
C ASN A 24 0.01 -19.45 -27.39
N ALA A 25 -0.15 -20.58 -26.71
CA ALA A 25 -1.16 -20.70 -25.68
C ALA A 25 -0.73 -19.76 -24.57
N HIS A 26 -1.21 -18.50 -24.63
CA HIS A 26 -1.08 -17.60 -23.51
C HIS A 26 -1.91 -18.22 -22.39
N ALA A 27 -1.25 -18.50 -21.27
CA ALA A 27 -1.97 -18.97 -20.09
C ALA A 27 -2.95 -17.88 -19.67
N VAL A 28 -4.23 -18.21 -19.58
CA VAL A 28 -5.28 -17.30 -19.09
C VAL A 28 -4.92 -16.88 -17.67
N ILE A 29 -4.86 -15.58 -17.44
CA ILE A 29 -4.64 -15.02 -16.11
C ILE A 29 -5.96 -15.04 -15.36
N THR A 30 -6.00 -15.75 -14.24
CA THR A 30 -7.19 -15.83 -13.39
C THR A 30 -6.88 -15.24 -12.02
N VAL A 31 -7.65 -14.24 -11.61
CA VAL A 31 -7.59 -13.65 -10.27
C VAL A 31 -8.96 -13.72 -9.61
N THR A 32 -8.97 -13.79 -8.29
CA THR A 32 -10.20 -13.88 -7.50
C THR A 32 -10.30 -12.67 -6.59
N ASP A 33 -11.46 -12.05 -6.54
CA ASP A 33 -11.84 -11.01 -5.59
C ASP A 33 -13.10 -11.42 -4.79
N GLU A 34 -13.70 -10.49 -4.04
CA GLU A 34 -14.91 -10.77 -3.27
C GLU A 34 -16.17 -11.05 -4.14
N TYR A 35 -16.14 -10.68 -5.42
CA TYR A 35 -17.24 -10.92 -6.36
C TYR A 35 -17.04 -12.18 -7.21
N GLY A 36 -15.92 -12.89 -7.05
CA GLY A 36 -15.65 -14.14 -7.73
C GLY A 36 -14.37 -14.14 -8.57
N GLU A 37 -14.36 -15.01 -9.58
CA GLU A 37 -13.22 -15.23 -10.45
C GLU A 37 -13.29 -14.35 -11.69
N HIS A 38 -12.17 -13.75 -12.05
CA HIS A 38 -11.99 -12.92 -13.24
C HIS A 38 -10.87 -13.50 -14.09
N SER A 39 -11.13 -13.64 -15.38
CA SER A 39 -10.18 -14.23 -16.34
C SER A 39 -9.80 -13.21 -17.42
N PHE A 40 -8.50 -13.12 -17.70
CA PHE A 40 -7.93 -12.25 -18.71
C PHE A 40 -7.04 -13.06 -19.65
N GLU A 41 -7.20 -12.90 -20.96
CA GLU A 41 -6.37 -13.57 -21.96
C GLU A 41 -4.92 -13.04 -21.97
N GLN A 42 -4.74 -11.80 -21.53
CA GLN A 42 -3.44 -11.13 -21.38
C GLN A 42 -3.47 -10.15 -20.20
N ALA A 43 -2.31 -9.79 -19.68
CA ALA A 43 -2.20 -8.82 -18.63
C ALA A 43 -2.77 -7.46 -19.07
N PRO A 44 -3.69 -6.85 -18.29
CA PRO A 44 -4.26 -5.55 -18.61
C PRO A 44 -3.18 -4.47 -18.77
N GLN A 45 -3.32 -3.63 -19.79
CA GLN A 45 -2.37 -2.54 -20.10
C GLN A 45 -2.93 -1.16 -19.76
N ARG A 46 -4.26 -0.99 -19.88
CA ARG A 46 -4.97 0.25 -19.62
C ARG A 46 -5.68 0.18 -18.28
N VAL A 47 -4.91 0.39 -17.23
CA VAL A 47 -5.35 0.21 -15.83
C VAL A 47 -5.84 1.54 -15.26
N VAL A 48 -7.01 1.53 -14.62
CA VAL A 48 -7.50 2.61 -13.76
C VAL A 48 -7.44 2.15 -12.31
N ALA A 49 -6.71 2.87 -11.45
CA ALA A 49 -6.58 2.58 -10.03
C ALA A 49 -7.38 3.60 -9.21
N LEU A 50 -8.49 3.20 -8.58
CA LEU A 50 -9.45 4.11 -7.95
C LEU A 50 -9.11 4.50 -6.51
N ASN A 51 -8.09 3.90 -5.91
CA ASN A 51 -7.66 4.27 -4.56
C ASN A 51 -6.13 4.29 -4.43
N TRP A 52 -5.63 5.05 -3.45
CA TRP A 52 -4.20 5.30 -3.29
C TRP A 52 -3.40 4.08 -2.85
N ASP A 53 -3.97 3.19 -2.03
CA ASP A 53 -3.34 1.92 -1.66
C ASP A 53 -3.18 0.99 -2.87
N ILE A 54 -4.12 1.02 -3.81
CA ILE A 54 -4.04 0.26 -5.07
C ILE A 54 -3.02 0.92 -6.01
N LEU A 55 -3.09 2.25 -6.20
CA LEU A 55 -2.15 3.00 -7.03
C LEU A 55 -0.70 2.74 -6.61
N GLU A 56 -0.42 2.82 -5.31
CA GLU A 56 0.89 2.50 -4.72
C GLU A 56 1.37 1.11 -5.13
N GLN A 57 0.51 0.09 -4.99
CA GLN A 57 0.85 -1.30 -5.26
C GLN A 57 1.08 -1.56 -6.75
N VAL A 58 0.26 -0.98 -7.61
CA VAL A 58 0.40 -1.08 -9.07
C VAL A 58 1.72 -0.45 -9.53
N LEU A 59 2.04 0.76 -9.04
CA LEU A 59 3.32 1.42 -9.32
C LEU A 59 4.51 0.60 -8.78
N ALA A 60 4.37 0.00 -7.60
CA ALA A 60 5.42 -0.86 -7.03
C ALA A 60 5.69 -2.12 -7.86
N LEU A 61 4.73 -2.58 -8.66
CA LEU A 61 4.88 -3.67 -9.62
C LEU A 61 5.42 -3.22 -10.99
N ASN A 62 5.87 -1.97 -11.11
CA ASN A 62 6.32 -1.37 -12.35
C ASN A 62 5.22 -1.40 -13.45
N VAL A 63 3.99 -1.18 -13.03
CA VAL A 63 2.84 -0.94 -13.92
C VAL A 63 2.41 0.51 -13.73
N GLU A 64 2.26 1.25 -14.82
CA GLU A 64 1.80 2.63 -14.80
C GLU A 64 0.33 2.68 -15.16
N PRO A 65 -0.57 3.03 -14.21
CA PRO A 65 -1.98 3.22 -14.54
C PRO A 65 -2.18 4.40 -15.48
N ILE A 66 -3.19 4.33 -16.33
CA ILE A 66 -3.57 5.46 -17.20
C ILE A 66 -4.28 6.57 -16.42
N ALA A 67 -4.91 6.24 -15.29
CA ALA A 67 -5.61 7.23 -14.46
C ALA A 67 -5.73 6.78 -12.99
N ALA A 68 -5.75 7.77 -12.10
CA ALA A 68 -6.02 7.60 -10.67
C ALA A 68 -6.61 8.89 -10.07
N PRO A 69 -7.33 8.81 -8.92
CA PRO A 69 -7.96 9.98 -8.33
C PRO A 69 -7.01 10.77 -7.42
N ASN A 70 -7.19 12.08 -7.40
CA ASN A 70 -6.55 13.03 -6.49
C ASN A 70 -5.02 12.84 -6.42
N LEU A 71 -4.35 12.94 -7.56
CA LEU A 71 -2.91 12.79 -7.67
C LEU A 71 -2.11 13.84 -6.86
N PRO A 72 -2.54 15.11 -6.76
CA PRO A 72 -1.89 16.06 -5.85
C PRO A 72 -1.89 15.58 -4.40
N GLY A 73 -3.02 15.04 -3.92
CA GLY A 73 -3.11 14.46 -2.59
C GLY A 73 -2.22 13.21 -2.43
N TYR A 74 -2.16 12.33 -3.42
CA TYR A 74 -1.27 11.17 -3.42
C TYR A 74 0.20 11.60 -3.23
N ARG A 75 0.67 12.58 -4.00
CA ARG A 75 2.03 13.10 -3.93
C ARG A 75 2.36 13.75 -2.59
N GLN A 76 1.37 14.33 -1.91
CA GLN A 76 1.52 14.98 -0.60
C GLN A 76 1.52 13.97 0.56
N TRP A 77 0.66 12.95 0.52
CA TRP A 77 0.39 12.08 1.67
C TRP A 77 1.03 10.70 1.56
N VAL A 78 1.03 10.11 0.37
CA VAL A 78 1.64 8.77 0.13
C VAL A 78 3.11 8.91 -0.17
N VAL A 79 3.46 9.83 -1.07
CA VAL A 79 4.83 10.20 -1.47
C VAL A 79 5.54 9.10 -2.28
N ASN A 80 5.55 7.87 -1.79
CA ASN A 80 6.28 6.75 -2.41
C ASN A 80 5.35 5.57 -2.71
N PRO A 81 5.51 4.94 -3.90
CA PRO A 81 6.30 5.41 -5.03
C PRO A 81 5.71 6.69 -5.63
N THR A 82 6.54 7.52 -6.22
CA THR A 82 6.10 8.76 -6.87
C THR A 82 5.16 8.45 -8.02
N ALA A 83 3.98 9.07 -8.04
CA ALA A 83 3.06 8.97 -9.18
C ALA A 83 3.60 9.76 -10.38
N PRO A 84 3.80 9.11 -11.57
CA PRO A 84 4.16 9.78 -12.82
C PRO A 84 3.20 10.91 -13.20
N GLU A 85 3.70 11.91 -13.88
CA GLU A 85 2.89 13.03 -14.40
C GLU A 85 1.96 12.62 -15.57
N SER A 86 2.27 11.52 -16.24
CA SER A 86 1.49 10.90 -17.31
C SER A 86 0.16 10.33 -16.87
N ILE A 87 -0.01 10.03 -15.56
CA ILE A 87 -1.26 9.50 -15.03
C ILE A 87 -2.30 10.62 -14.97
N GLU A 88 -3.48 10.37 -15.57
CA GLU A 88 -4.56 11.34 -15.54
C GLU A 88 -5.30 11.38 -14.20
N ASP A 89 -5.54 12.58 -13.69
CA ASP A 89 -6.38 12.77 -12.52
C ASP A 89 -7.86 12.65 -12.89
N ILE A 90 -8.59 11.78 -12.18
CA ILE A 90 -10.00 11.48 -12.41
C ILE A 90 -10.91 11.95 -11.27
N GLY A 91 -10.52 12.97 -10.53
CA GLY A 91 -11.34 13.55 -9.46
C GLY A 91 -11.03 12.99 -8.07
N THR A 92 -12.03 12.82 -7.21
CA THR A 92 -11.83 12.34 -5.85
C THR A 92 -11.89 10.81 -5.74
N ARG A 93 -11.38 10.25 -4.64
CA ARG A 93 -11.47 8.80 -4.38
C ARG A 93 -12.91 8.34 -4.10
N ALA A 94 -13.71 9.18 -3.45
CA ALA A 94 -15.11 8.86 -3.16
C ALA A 94 -16.02 9.04 -4.39
N GLU A 95 -15.73 10.04 -5.22
CA GLU A 95 -16.52 10.42 -6.38
C GLU A 95 -15.61 10.59 -7.60
N PRO A 96 -15.11 9.48 -8.20
CA PRO A 96 -14.32 9.54 -9.42
C PRO A 96 -15.19 9.91 -10.61
N ASN A 97 -14.62 10.62 -11.58
CA ASN A 97 -15.33 11.03 -12.79
C ASN A 97 -15.51 9.84 -13.74
N LEU A 98 -16.70 9.22 -13.69
CA LEU A 98 -17.04 8.03 -14.49
C LEU A 98 -17.03 8.28 -16.00
N GLU A 99 -17.43 9.48 -16.45
CA GLU A 99 -17.41 9.83 -17.88
C GLU A 99 -15.96 9.89 -18.39
N LYS A 100 -15.06 10.50 -17.60
CA LYS A 100 -13.65 10.53 -17.93
C LYS A 100 -13.06 9.11 -17.96
N ILE A 101 -13.36 8.27 -16.97
CA ILE A 101 -12.93 6.86 -16.95
C ILE A 101 -13.39 6.13 -18.21
N ALA A 102 -14.67 6.27 -18.58
CA ALA A 102 -15.22 5.63 -19.79
C ALA A 102 -14.51 6.11 -21.06
N SER A 103 -14.23 7.41 -21.18
CA SER A 103 -13.52 7.98 -22.34
C SER A 103 -12.09 7.44 -22.50
N LEU A 104 -11.44 7.05 -21.40
CA LEU A 104 -10.11 6.47 -21.38
C LEU A 104 -10.08 5.00 -21.83
N LYS A 105 -11.21 4.33 -21.98
CA LYS A 105 -11.36 2.94 -22.43
C LYS A 105 -10.38 2.00 -21.70
N PRO A 106 -10.50 1.82 -20.37
CA PRO A 106 -9.63 0.92 -19.62
C PRO A 106 -9.87 -0.54 -19.95
N ASP A 107 -8.84 -1.37 -19.79
CA ASP A 107 -8.95 -2.84 -19.85
C ASP A 107 -9.41 -3.42 -18.50
N VAL A 108 -9.08 -2.72 -17.41
CA VAL A 108 -9.47 -3.09 -16.05
C VAL A 108 -9.58 -1.84 -15.16
N ILE A 109 -10.52 -1.90 -14.24
CA ILE A 109 -10.69 -0.93 -13.16
C ILE A 109 -10.43 -1.63 -11.83
N LEU A 110 -9.51 -1.08 -11.04
CA LEU A 110 -9.17 -1.57 -9.71
C LEU A 110 -9.87 -0.69 -8.67
N ALA A 111 -10.83 -1.25 -7.96
CA ALA A 111 -11.65 -0.55 -6.97
C ALA A 111 -11.34 -1.04 -5.54
N ALA A 112 -11.50 -0.16 -4.56
CA ALA A 112 -11.34 -0.44 -3.12
C ALA A 112 -12.64 -0.15 -2.34
N SER A 113 -12.60 -0.29 -1.02
CA SER A 113 -13.76 -0.08 -0.14
C SER A 113 -14.54 1.23 -0.40
N PRO A 114 -13.91 2.40 -0.66
CA PRO A 114 -14.65 3.63 -0.91
C PRO A 114 -15.51 3.62 -2.18
N GLN A 115 -15.24 2.71 -3.13
CA GLN A 115 -15.96 2.63 -4.40
C GLN A 115 -16.99 1.49 -4.45
N GLN A 116 -17.28 0.83 -3.33
CA GLN A 116 -18.18 -0.34 -3.28
C GLN A 116 -19.53 -0.08 -3.96
N ASP A 117 -20.15 1.05 -3.65
CA ASP A 117 -21.46 1.42 -4.19
C ASP A 117 -21.42 1.79 -5.69
N LEU A 118 -20.23 2.10 -6.22
CA LEU A 118 -20.03 2.45 -7.63
C LEU A 118 -19.77 1.23 -8.53
N ILE A 119 -19.52 0.05 -7.96
CA ILE A 119 -19.15 -1.15 -8.71
C ILE A 119 -20.14 -1.50 -9.83
N PRO A 120 -21.49 -1.42 -9.64
CA PRO A 120 -22.42 -1.71 -10.72
C PRO A 120 -22.28 -0.76 -11.92
N LEU A 121 -21.92 0.49 -11.69
CA LEU A 121 -21.69 1.49 -12.75
C LEU A 121 -20.32 1.29 -13.40
N LEU A 122 -19.28 1.01 -12.61
CA LEU A 122 -17.94 0.75 -13.11
C LEU A 122 -17.88 -0.49 -14.01
N LYS A 123 -18.64 -1.54 -13.69
CA LYS A 123 -18.76 -2.76 -14.51
C LYS A 123 -19.40 -2.51 -15.90
N GLN A 124 -20.10 -1.39 -16.10
CA GLN A 124 -20.60 -0.98 -17.43
C GLN A 124 -19.49 -0.39 -18.30
N ILE A 125 -18.37 0.02 -17.71
CA ILE A 125 -17.24 0.63 -18.42
C ILE A 125 -16.18 -0.43 -18.77
N ALA A 126 -15.77 -1.25 -17.81
CA ALA A 126 -14.75 -2.29 -17.97
C ALA A 126 -14.85 -3.34 -16.87
N PRO A 127 -14.14 -4.50 -16.99
CA PRO A 127 -13.96 -5.44 -15.88
C PRO A 127 -13.45 -4.73 -14.62
N VAL A 128 -14.05 -5.05 -13.47
CA VAL A 128 -13.69 -4.46 -12.17
C VAL A 128 -13.11 -5.55 -11.28
N ILE A 129 -11.93 -5.34 -10.73
CA ILE A 129 -11.36 -6.12 -9.64
C ILE A 129 -11.54 -5.32 -8.36
N TYR A 130 -12.25 -5.88 -7.39
CA TYR A 130 -12.56 -5.24 -6.12
C TYR A 130 -11.64 -5.74 -5.01
N LEU A 131 -10.83 -4.86 -4.48
CA LEU A 131 -9.79 -5.11 -3.48
C LEU A 131 -10.07 -4.29 -2.20
N PRO A 132 -11.12 -4.66 -1.42
CA PRO A 132 -11.44 -3.94 -0.20
C PRO A 132 -10.38 -4.14 0.88
N ASN A 133 -10.13 -3.10 1.67
CA ASN A 133 -9.25 -3.16 2.83
C ASN A 133 -9.79 -2.27 3.95
N PHE A 134 -9.18 -2.34 5.13
CA PHE A 134 -9.48 -1.53 6.32
C PHE A 134 -10.85 -1.82 6.95
N SER A 135 -11.36 -3.04 6.82
CA SER A 135 -12.52 -3.50 7.58
C SER A 135 -12.17 -3.67 9.07
N GLU A 136 -13.18 -3.72 9.92
CA GLU A 136 -13.00 -3.99 11.36
C GLU A 136 -12.54 -5.42 11.62
N ASN A 137 -12.93 -6.36 10.76
CA ASN A 137 -12.77 -7.79 10.98
C ASN A 137 -11.49 -8.37 10.35
N GLU A 138 -10.70 -7.57 9.67
CA GLU A 138 -9.51 -8.01 8.96
C GLU A 138 -8.27 -7.22 9.37
N ALA A 139 -7.12 -7.89 9.37
CA ALA A 139 -5.84 -7.24 9.56
C ALA A 139 -5.42 -6.53 8.26
N ALA A 140 -5.37 -5.20 8.29
CA ALA A 140 -5.17 -4.39 7.10
C ALA A 140 -3.83 -4.67 6.38
N ALA A 141 -2.78 -5.00 7.13
CA ALA A 141 -1.46 -5.29 6.56
C ALA A 141 -1.45 -6.62 5.78
N GLU A 142 -2.02 -7.68 6.36
CA GLU A 142 -2.14 -8.99 5.71
C GLU A 142 -3.03 -8.91 4.46
N THR A 143 -4.11 -8.13 4.53
CA THR A 143 -4.98 -7.86 3.38
C THR A 143 -4.22 -7.12 2.27
N ALA A 144 -3.44 -6.09 2.61
CA ALA A 144 -2.60 -5.40 1.63
C ALA A 144 -1.58 -6.34 0.96
N ILE A 145 -0.96 -7.25 1.72
CA ILE A 145 -0.03 -8.25 1.18
C ILE A 145 -0.75 -9.24 0.24
N ARG A 146 -1.96 -9.69 0.59
CA ARG A 146 -2.77 -10.54 -0.31
C ARG A 146 -3.11 -9.80 -1.61
N HIS A 147 -3.54 -8.54 -1.52
CA HIS A 147 -3.85 -7.71 -2.69
C HIS A 147 -2.62 -7.51 -3.58
N PHE A 148 -1.44 -7.32 -2.99
CA PHE A 148 -0.19 -7.18 -3.75
C PHE A 148 0.13 -8.44 -4.57
N ARG A 149 -0.09 -9.64 -4.00
CA ARG A 149 0.02 -10.90 -4.72
C ARG A 149 -1.01 -11.03 -5.83
N THR A 150 -2.27 -10.67 -5.55
CA THR A 150 -3.35 -10.67 -6.57
C THR A 150 -3.01 -9.76 -7.75
N LEU A 151 -2.52 -8.55 -7.47
CA LEU A 151 -2.06 -7.61 -8.50
C LEU A 151 -0.82 -8.15 -9.24
N GLY A 152 0.12 -8.77 -8.53
CA GLY A 152 1.26 -9.47 -9.13
C GLY A 152 0.80 -10.49 -10.16
N LYS A 153 -0.19 -11.31 -9.81
CA LYS A 153 -0.78 -12.30 -10.72
C LYS A 153 -1.49 -11.63 -11.90
N LEU A 154 -2.32 -10.62 -11.66
CA LEU A 154 -3.07 -9.88 -12.69
C LEU A 154 -2.14 -9.31 -13.78
N PHE A 155 -0.96 -8.86 -13.39
CA PHE A 155 -0.01 -8.21 -14.29
C PHE A 155 1.14 -9.11 -14.76
N ASN A 156 1.10 -10.43 -14.52
CA ASN A 156 2.23 -11.36 -14.78
C ASN A 156 3.53 -10.88 -14.11
N LYS A 157 3.44 -10.42 -12.87
CA LYS A 157 4.53 -9.89 -12.04
C LYS A 157 4.68 -10.63 -10.71
N GLU A 158 4.25 -11.91 -10.64
CA GLU A 158 4.29 -12.70 -9.41
C GLU A 158 5.70 -12.77 -8.82
N ALA A 159 6.69 -13.04 -9.68
CA ALA A 159 8.09 -13.11 -9.24
C ALA A 159 8.57 -11.78 -8.62
N LEU A 160 8.18 -10.65 -9.21
CA LEU A 160 8.50 -9.32 -8.68
C LEU A 160 7.76 -9.05 -7.36
N ALA A 161 6.49 -9.45 -7.28
CA ALA A 161 5.70 -9.29 -6.06
C ALA A 161 6.32 -10.07 -4.89
N GLU A 162 6.65 -11.35 -5.08
CA GLU A 162 7.28 -12.17 -4.03
C GLU A 162 8.70 -11.68 -3.69
N GLN A 163 9.47 -11.22 -4.67
CA GLN A 163 10.76 -10.59 -4.41
C GLN A 163 10.63 -9.38 -3.48
N LYS A 164 9.68 -8.49 -3.76
CA LYS A 164 9.43 -7.29 -2.94
C LYS A 164 8.92 -7.63 -1.54
N LEU A 165 8.06 -8.63 -1.40
CA LEU A 165 7.59 -9.11 -0.10
C LEU A 165 8.72 -9.74 0.73
N THR A 166 9.61 -10.49 0.09
CA THR A 166 10.82 -11.02 0.75
C THR A 166 11.76 -9.88 1.21
N GLN A 167 11.92 -8.85 0.37
CA GLN A 167 12.68 -7.65 0.73
C GLN A 167 12.03 -6.88 1.90
N LEU A 168 10.70 -6.82 1.95
CA LEU A 168 9.95 -6.22 3.07
C LEU A 168 10.28 -6.92 4.39
N ASP A 169 10.23 -8.27 4.43
CA ASP A 169 10.56 -9.03 5.65
C ASP A 169 12.02 -8.82 6.07
N THR A 170 12.95 -8.82 5.11
CA THR A 170 14.36 -8.53 5.35
C THR A 170 14.57 -7.13 5.92
N SER A 171 13.86 -6.15 5.37
CA SER A 171 13.92 -4.74 5.80
C SER A 171 13.43 -4.57 7.24
N PHE A 172 12.37 -5.28 7.66
CA PHE A 172 11.90 -5.26 9.05
C PHE A 172 12.98 -5.75 10.00
N GLU A 173 13.68 -6.84 9.67
CA GLU A 173 14.75 -7.35 10.52
C GLU A 173 15.92 -6.38 10.63
N GLN A 174 16.35 -5.80 9.52
CA GLN A 174 17.41 -4.79 9.51
C GLN A 174 17.06 -3.56 10.35
N MET A 175 15.84 -3.05 10.22
CA MET A 175 15.36 -1.90 10.99
C MET A 175 15.24 -2.22 12.48
N ARG A 176 14.78 -3.42 12.83
CA ARG A 176 14.74 -3.88 14.22
C ARG A 176 16.15 -3.96 14.83
N GLN A 177 17.14 -4.44 14.07
CA GLN A 177 18.54 -4.46 14.51
C GLN A 177 19.10 -3.04 14.67
N ARG A 178 18.78 -2.11 13.75
CA ARG A 178 19.15 -0.69 13.89
C ARG A 178 18.59 -0.09 15.18
N ILE A 179 17.32 -0.33 15.50
CA ILE A 179 16.71 0.15 16.75
C ILE A 179 17.44 -0.43 17.97
N ARG A 180 17.71 -1.74 17.99
CA ARG A 180 18.40 -2.42 19.08
C ARG A 180 19.84 -1.95 19.30
N HIS A 181 20.49 -1.42 18.28
CA HIS A 181 21.81 -0.84 18.41
C HIS A 181 21.82 0.41 19.31
N TYR A 182 20.76 1.21 19.26
CA TYR A 182 20.64 2.45 20.04
C TYR A 182 19.87 2.26 21.36
N TYR A 183 19.07 1.20 21.46
CA TYR A 183 18.18 0.97 22.58
C TYR A 183 18.30 -0.49 23.08
N SER A 184 18.72 -0.66 24.32
CA SER A 184 18.98 -1.98 24.92
C SER A 184 17.72 -2.77 25.30
N GLU A 185 16.58 -2.12 25.43
CA GLU A 185 15.31 -2.73 25.86
C GLU A 185 14.20 -2.52 24.86
N PRO A 186 13.16 -3.40 24.86
CA PRO A 186 11.96 -3.16 24.06
C PRO A 186 11.34 -1.81 24.39
N LEU A 187 11.13 -0.99 23.36
CA LEU A 187 10.62 0.37 23.52
C LEU A 187 9.09 0.39 23.58
N SER A 188 8.58 1.20 24.50
CA SER A 188 7.17 1.62 24.48
C SER A 188 7.03 2.84 23.57
N VAL A 189 6.37 2.67 22.41
CA VAL A 189 6.26 3.70 21.37
C VAL A 189 4.82 3.85 20.93
N LEU A 190 4.28 5.06 21.06
CA LEU A 190 3.02 5.42 20.44
C LEU A 190 3.29 6.05 19.07
N VAL A 191 2.78 5.43 18.01
CA VAL A 191 2.74 6.03 16.68
C VAL A 191 1.31 6.49 16.40
N MET A 192 1.13 7.76 16.08
CA MET A 192 -0.19 8.37 15.90
C MET A 192 -0.19 9.46 14.82
N ARG A 193 -1.38 9.99 14.51
CA ARG A 193 -1.54 11.20 13.70
C ARG A 193 -2.38 12.23 14.44
N PHE A 194 -2.11 13.50 14.21
CA PHE A 194 -3.01 14.57 14.61
C PHE A 194 -4.14 14.77 13.61
N SER A 195 -5.36 14.96 14.12
CA SER A 195 -6.49 15.50 13.37
C SER A 195 -6.57 17.02 13.54
N THR A 196 -6.40 17.46 14.78
CA THR A 196 -6.30 18.86 15.22
C THR A 196 -5.28 18.95 16.36
N PRO A 197 -4.86 20.13 16.84
CA PRO A 197 -3.97 20.23 18.01
C PRO A 197 -4.51 19.56 19.29
N ASN A 198 -5.83 19.32 19.36
CA ASN A 198 -6.48 18.73 20.52
C ASN A 198 -7.00 17.30 20.30
N THR A 199 -6.85 16.76 19.10
CA THR A 199 -7.43 15.47 18.70
C THR A 199 -6.43 14.65 17.91
N VAL A 200 -6.31 13.37 18.29
CA VAL A 200 -5.39 12.41 17.70
C VAL A 200 -6.13 11.22 17.11
N PHE A 201 -5.52 10.58 16.11
CA PHE A 201 -5.90 9.25 15.63
C PHE A 201 -4.90 8.24 16.20
N LEU A 202 -5.41 7.35 17.04
CA LEU A 202 -4.68 6.22 17.63
C LEU A 202 -4.83 4.99 16.75
N ALA A 203 -3.75 4.30 16.49
CA ALA A 203 -3.75 3.03 15.75
C ALA A 203 -4.47 1.94 16.55
N THR A 204 -5.30 1.13 15.89
CA THR A 204 -5.95 -0.05 16.47
C THR A 204 -5.19 -1.32 16.12
N GLU A 205 -5.46 -2.43 16.82
CA GLU A 205 -4.72 -3.70 16.68
C GLU A 205 -4.78 -4.32 15.27
N ASN A 206 -5.77 -3.96 14.45
CA ASN A 206 -5.90 -4.39 13.05
C ASN A 206 -5.26 -3.44 12.04
N SER A 207 -4.61 -2.35 12.48
CA SER A 207 -4.04 -1.34 11.58
C SER A 207 -2.68 -1.75 11.00
N THR A 208 -2.32 -1.16 9.88
CA THR A 208 -0.96 -1.25 9.30
C THR A 208 0.10 -0.66 10.24
N THR A 209 -0.22 0.42 10.95
CA THR A 209 0.70 1.06 11.90
C THR A 209 1.03 0.15 13.09
N ASP A 210 0.04 -0.51 13.68
CA ASP A 210 0.27 -1.49 14.76
C ASP A 210 1.05 -2.70 14.27
N TYR A 211 0.72 -3.21 13.07
CA TYR A 211 1.49 -4.29 12.45
C TYR A 211 2.96 -3.93 12.30
N VAL A 212 3.27 -2.74 11.77
CA VAL A 212 4.65 -2.26 11.60
C VAL A 212 5.34 -2.12 12.95
N ALA A 213 4.70 -1.51 13.95
CA ALA A 213 5.27 -1.36 15.28
C ALA A 213 5.65 -2.74 15.89
N ARG A 214 4.75 -3.72 15.80
CA ARG A 214 5.01 -5.09 16.26
C ARG A 214 6.16 -5.76 15.50
N LYS A 215 6.24 -5.60 14.19
CA LYS A 215 7.35 -6.13 13.35
C LYS A 215 8.70 -5.49 13.72
N LEU A 216 8.72 -4.24 14.11
CA LEU A 216 9.91 -3.56 14.62
C LEU A 216 10.27 -3.94 16.08
N GLY A 217 9.43 -4.73 16.75
CA GLY A 217 9.64 -5.11 18.17
C GLY A 217 9.27 -4.01 19.15
N LEU A 218 8.42 -3.05 18.74
CA LEU A 218 7.94 -1.97 19.58
C LEU A 218 6.64 -2.36 20.31
N HIS A 219 6.42 -1.81 21.49
CA HIS A 219 5.21 -2.02 22.28
C HIS A 219 4.32 -0.79 22.26
N ALA A 220 3.08 -0.93 21.82
CA ALA A 220 2.10 0.15 21.89
C ALA A 220 1.68 0.39 23.36
N PRO A 221 1.86 1.60 23.92
CA PRO A 221 1.46 1.93 25.30
C PRO A 221 -0.06 2.08 25.46
N ILE A 222 -0.77 2.28 24.37
CA ILE A 222 -2.23 2.34 24.30
C ILE A 222 -2.65 1.27 23.30
N LYS A 223 -3.46 0.31 23.76
CA LYS A 223 -4.05 -0.71 22.90
C LYS A 223 -5.51 -0.36 22.64
N GLU A 224 -5.89 -0.35 21.38
CA GLU A 224 -7.25 -0.11 20.93
C GLU A 224 -7.75 -1.32 20.14
N ALA A 225 -8.95 -1.80 20.49
CA ALA A 225 -9.59 -2.90 19.79
C ALA A 225 -9.75 -2.60 18.29
N PRO A 226 -9.80 -3.63 17.43
CA PRO A 226 -10.01 -3.48 16.00
C PRO A 226 -11.17 -2.56 15.66
N ARG A 227 -11.02 -1.75 14.62
CA ARG A 227 -12.03 -0.84 14.08
C ARG A 227 -11.87 -0.70 12.57
N ALA A 228 -12.96 -0.32 11.92
CA ALA A 228 -12.89 0.12 10.54
C ALA A 228 -11.86 1.25 10.39
N TRP A 229 -11.10 1.23 9.30
CA TRP A 229 -9.98 2.12 9.02
C TRP A 229 -8.78 1.99 9.96
N GLY A 230 -8.78 1.04 10.88
CA GLY A 230 -7.65 0.79 11.78
C GLY A 230 -7.29 1.95 12.70
N VAL A 231 -8.22 2.83 13.02
CA VAL A 231 -7.98 4.01 13.86
C VAL A 231 -9.15 4.32 14.79
N LYS A 232 -8.79 4.90 15.93
CA LYS A 232 -9.72 5.51 16.86
C LYS A 232 -9.36 6.98 17.07
N GLN A 233 -10.32 7.86 16.92
CA GLN A 233 -10.15 9.27 17.28
C GLN A 233 -10.30 9.45 18.79
N ASP A 234 -9.39 10.21 19.39
CA ASP A 234 -9.41 10.50 20.83
C ASP A 234 -8.85 11.90 21.12
N ARG A 235 -9.04 12.38 22.34
CA ARG A 235 -8.50 13.66 22.77
C ARG A 235 -7.03 13.55 23.18
N ILE A 236 -6.25 14.59 22.91
CA ILE A 236 -4.82 14.64 23.23
C ILE A 236 -4.53 14.45 24.73
N ASN A 237 -5.45 14.85 25.62
CA ASN A 237 -5.25 14.70 27.08
C ASN A 237 -5.09 13.25 27.53
N ARG A 238 -5.56 12.26 26.75
CA ARG A 238 -5.31 10.82 27.01
C ARG A 238 -3.82 10.50 27.06
N LEU A 239 -2.99 11.26 26.35
CA LEU A 239 -1.55 11.04 26.29
C LEU A 239 -0.80 11.46 27.56
N GLN A 240 -1.45 12.17 28.49
CA GLN A 240 -0.84 12.65 29.77
C GLN A 240 -0.29 11.49 30.62
N ASN A 241 -0.83 10.29 30.47
CA ASN A 241 -0.41 9.12 31.23
C ASN A 241 0.83 8.40 30.65
N LEU A 242 1.35 8.88 29.52
CA LEU A 242 2.51 8.29 28.86
C LEU A 242 3.84 8.78 29.48
N GLN A 243 4.17 8.25 30.67
CA GLN A 243 5.32 8.71 31.46
C GLN A 243 6.67 8.27 30.88
N ASN A 244 6.73 7.05 30.30
CA ASN A 244 7.98 6.42 29.88
C ASN A 244 7.99 6.00 28.39
N SER A 245 6.98 6.40 27.63
CA SER A 245 6.87 6.06 26.21
C SER A 245 7.49 7.12 25.33
N TYR A 246 7.94 6.71 24.17
CA TYR A 246 8.18 7.60 23.03
C TYR A 246 6.89 7.87 22.29
N VAL A 247 6.73 9.08 21.77
CA VAL A 247 5.54 9.47 20.98
C VAL A 247 6.01 9.97 19.62
N LEU A 248 5.56 9.31 18.59
CA LEU A 248 5.85 9.63 17.21
C LEU A 248 4.56 10.05 16.50
N TYR A 249 4.56 11.22 15.84
CA TYR A 249 3.39 11.67 15.09
C TYR A 249 3.71 11.86 13.61
N VAL A 250 2.87 11.25 12.76
CA VAL A 250 3.10 11.20 11.32
C VAL A 250 2.69 12.51 10.65
N GLN A 251 3.56 13.04 9.81
CA GLN A 251 3.32 14.22 8.99
C GLN A 251 2.50 13.87 7.70
N PRO A 252 1.90 14.87 7.03
CA PRO A 252 1.89 16.29 7.35
C PRO A 252 0.87 16.65 8.43
N PHE A 253 1.24 17.57 9.29
CA PHE A 253 0.34 18.20 10.25
C PHE A 253 0.46 19.73 10.15
N PRO A 254 -0.43 20.42 9.42
CA PRO A 254 -0.32 21.87 9.15
C PRO A 254 -0.34 22.76 10.40
N GLU A 255 -1.00 22.31 11.49
CA GLU A 255 -1.09 23.06 12.74
C GLU A 255 0.02 22.71 13.75
N GLU A 256 1.11 22.08 13.31
CA GLU A 256 2.21 21.65 14.19
C GLU A 256 2.79 22.79 15.03
N ARG A 257 2.95 23.97 14.46
CA ARG A 257 3.42 25.15 15.20
C ARG A 257 2.47 25.48 16.35
N LYS A 258 1.18 25.55 16.08
CA LYS A 258 0.15 25.82 17.11
C LYS A 258 0.14 24.75 18.21
N LEU A 259 0.36 23.49 17.85
CA LEU A 259 0.52 22.41 18.81
C LEU A 259 1.73 22.66 19.72
N LYS A 260 2.91 22.92 19.14
CA LYS A 260 4.17 23.11 19.87
C LYS A 260 4.13 24.31 20.82
N ASP A 261 3.36 25.35 20.47
CA ASP A 261 3.17 26.54 21.30
C ASP A 261 2.10 26.30 22.40
N SER A 262 1.38 25.19 22.38
CA SER A 262 0.31 24.89 23.36
C SER A 262 0.87 24.54 24.75
N PRO A 263 0.41 25.18 25.83
CA PRO A 263 0.79 24.84 27.21
C PRO A 263 0.47 23.38 27.56
N LEU A 264 -0.64 22.84 27.04
CA LEU A 264 -1.03 21.44 27.22
C LEU A 264 0.03 20.50 26.63
N TRP A 265 0.50 20.76 25.43
CA TRP A 265 1.53 19.96 24.78
C TRP A 265 2.86 20.03 25.53
N GLN A 266 3.30 21.24 25.88
CA GLN A 266 4.54 21.45 26.62
C GLN A 266 4.52 20.81 28.02
N ALA A 267 3.33 20.63 28.60
CA ALA A 267 3.19 19.97 29.90
C ALA A 267 3.26 18.43 29.81
N MET A 268 3.17 17.84 28.61
CA MET A 268 3.19 16.39 28.44
C MET A 268 4.51 15.76 28.92
N PRO A 269 4.48 14.61 29.65
CA PRO A 269 5.66 13.98 30.19
C PRO A 269 6.72 13.62 29.13
N PHE A 270 6.28 13.09 27.98
CA PHE A 270 7.18 12.70 26.88
C PHE A 270 7.79 13.92 26.18
N VAL A 271 7.10 15.07 26.13
CA VAL A 271 7.66 16.33 25.62
C VAL A 271 8.74 16.85 26.53
N LYS A 272 8.48 16.92 27.87
CA LYS A 272 9.47 17.32 28.87
C LYS A 272 10.70 16.44 28.89
N LYS A 273 10.52 15.15 28.59
CA LYS A 273 11.62 14.16 28.55
C LYS A 273 12.31 14.06 27.18
N GLN A 274 11.93 14.91 26.21
CA GLN A 274 12.44 14.89 24.84
C GLN A 274 12.28 13.52 24.16
N ARG A 275 11.15 12.83 24.42
CA ARG A 275 10.80 11.52 23.86
C ARG A 275 9.68 11.65 22.82
N VAL A 276 9.72 12.70 22.02
CA VAL A 276 8.74 12.99 20.99
C VAL A 276 9.42 13.47 19.72
N ASN A 277 9.00 12.91 18.59
CA ASN A 277 9.46 13.35 17.27
C ASN A 277 8.36 13.26 16.22
N SER A 278 8.52 13.98 15.12
CA SER A 278 7.69 13.80 13.94
C SER A 278 8.25 12.67 13.07
N VAL A 279 7.36 11.96 12.41
CA VAL A 279 7.67 10.99 11.38
C VAL A 279 7.36 11.62 10.03
N ARG A 280 8.27 11.49 9.05
CA ARG A 280 8.02 11.97 7.69
C ARG A 280 6.71 11.43 7.13
N ALA A 281 6.15 12.08 6.11
CA ALA A 281 4.90 11.65 5.49
C ALA A 281 5.00 10.20 5.01
N VAL A 282 4.10 9.36 5.52
CA VAL A 282 3.87 7.97 5.13
C VAL A 282 2.38 7.67 5.24
N TRP A 283 1.87 6.82 4.37
CA TRP A 283 0.43 6.58 4.29
C TRP A 283 0.01 5.36 5.11
N ALA A 284 -0.65 5.62 6.24
CA ALA A 284 -1.14 4.57 7.14
C ALA A 284 -2.28 3.71 6.55
N TYR A 285 -2.86 4.13 5.43
CA TYR A 285 -3.89 3.37 4.69
C TYR A 285 -3.35 2.91 3.34
N GLY A 286 -2.06 2.58 3.28
CA GLY A 286 -1.37 2.17 2.06
C GLY A 286 -1.43 0.67 1.80
N GLY A 287 -0.80 0.27 0.72
CA GLY A 287 -0.62 -1.11 0.32
C GLY A 287 0.58 -1.78 1.01
N ALA A 288 1.02 -2.90 0.44
CA ALA A 288 2.11 -3.71 1.03
C ALA A 288 3.43 -2.94 1.18
N MET A 289 3.77 -2.07 0.23
CA MET A 289 5.04 -1.33 0.29
C MET A 289 5.01 -0.16 1.27
N SER A 290 3.84 0.41 1.56
CA SER A 290 3.67 1.38 2.66
C SER A 290 4.10 0.83 4.01
N LEU A 291 4.04 -0.49 4.23
CA LEU A 291 4.55 -1.13 5.44
C LEU A 291 6.06 -0.90 5.61
N GLN A 292 6.81 -1.04 4.52
CA GLN A 292 8.25 -0.77 4.53
C GLN A 292 8.53 0.72 4.76
N TYR A 293 7.88 1.62 4.02
CA TYR A 293 8.09 3.06 4.14
C TYR A 293 7.74 3.58 5.54
N THR A 294 6.68 3.02 6.15
CA THR A 294 6.30 3.34 7.52
C THR A 294 7.34 2.85 8.53
N ALA A 295 7.86 1.63 8.34
CA ALA A 295 8.88 1.06 9.22
C ALA A 295 10.19 1.87 9.16
N GLU A 296 10.63 2.24 7.96
CA GLU A 296 11.80 3.11 7.75
C GLU A 296 11.63 4.45 8.47
N ALA A 297 10.48 5.11 8.25
CA ALA A 297 10.19 6.42 8.81
C ALA A 297 10.12 6.40 10.35
N ILE A 298 9.51 5.37 10.94
CA ILE A 298 9.49 5.16 12.39
C ILE A 298 10.90 4.93 12.93
N THR A 299 11.67 4.07 12.27
CA THR A 299 13.04 3.73 12.68
C THR A 299 13.93 4.97 12.67
N ASP A 300 13.92 5.74 11.59
CA ASP A 300 14.73 6.95 11.47
C ASP A 300 14.34 7.97 12.54
N SER A 301 13.04 8.20 12.75
CA SER A 301 12.54 9.12 13.78
C SER A 301 12.92 8.69 15.21
N LEU A 302 12.98 7.38 15.49
CA LEU A 302 13.46 6.87 16.78
C LEU A 302 14.95 7.06 16.95
N ILE A 303 15.75 6.82 15.91
CA ILE A 303 17.22 6.98 15.98
C ILE A 303 17.59 8.44 16.23
N GLU A 304 16.85 9.42 15.69
CA GLU A 304 17.03 10.83 15.98
C GLU A 304 16.82 11.18 17.47
N LEU A 305 15.99 10.41 18.18
CA LEU A 305 15.72 10.57 19.61
C LEU A 305 16.69 9.77 20.50
N ALA A 306 17.58 8.99 19.90
CA ALA A 306 18.50 8.16 20.67
C ALA A 306 19.46 9.01 21.52
N PRO A 307 19.83 8.55 22.73
CA PRO A 307 20.88 9.20 23.50
C PRO A 307 22.15 9.34 22.67
N LYS A 308 22.74 10.52 22.65
CA LYS A 308 24.04 10.72 22.00
C LYS A 308 25.07 9.85 22.74
N GLN A 309 25.71 8.95 22.01
CA GLN A 309 26.79 8.14 22.48
C GLN A 309 28.02 8.98 22.82
#